data_d403c80f5fed6c11817a8c3bb58dd563
#
_entry.id   d403c80f5fed6c11817a8c3bb58dd563
#
_cell.length_a   1.000
_cell.length_b   1.000
_cell.length_c   1.000
_cell.angle_alpha   90.00
_cell.angle_beta   90.00
_cell.angle_gamma   90.00
#
_symmetry.space_group_name_H-M   'P 1'
#
loop_
_entity.id
_entity.type
_entity.pdbx_description
1 polymer ?
#
loop_
_entity_poly.entity_id
_entity_poly.type
_entity_poly.pdbx_seq_one_letter_code
_entity_poly.pdbx_strand_id
1 'polypeptide(L)'
;AGTMMDRNLGATSATPGEVGALGLFYQWGRKDPFLGSSAISGYNVAKSTITWPGKVESSAETGTIAYAVTHPTTFISNADEYSNRDWYYTGDNTTDNTRWTESENAKSVYDPCPAGWRVPDGGTDGIWKTAGFDDPTFDATNMGKTFSNNGIEIWYPAAGYLAYDNVLSNAGKSLYCWTATPWPDSAKAINLYFKSGSQNLETNYGMRVGGFSVRCCKE
;
A
#
# COMPACT_ATOMS: atom_id res chain seq x y z
N ALA A 1 20.79 0.52 -7.92
CA ALA A 1 19.39 0.82 -7.58
C ALA A 1 18.49 0.21 -8.65
N GLY A 2 17.41 -0.40 -8.24
CA GLY A 2 16.44 -1.02 -9.16
C GLY A 2 15.60 0.02 -9.91
N THR A 3 14.91 -0.42 -10.98
CA THR A 3 13.97 0.42 -11.73
C THR A 3 12.59 0.37 -11.06
N MET A 4 11.98 1.51 -10.80
CA MET A 4 10.60 1.61 -10.30
C MET A 4 9.67 2.23 -11.34
N MET A 5 8.38 1.92 -11.25
CA MET A 5 7.37 2.66 -12.00
C MET A 5 7.35 4.13 -11.57
N ASP A 6 7.00 5.02 -12.49
CA ASP A 6 6.91 6.48 -12.26
C ASP A 6 5.68 6.89 -11.42
N ARG A 7 4.74 5.97 -11.21
CA ARG A 7 3.45 6.19 -10.52
C ARG A 7 3.01 5.01 -9.68
N ASN A 8 2.05 5.24 -8.79
CA ASN A 8 1.41 4.18 -8.02
C ASN A 8 0.62 3.25 -8.95
N LEU A 9 0.50 1.99 -8.58
CA LEU A 9 -0.26 1.01 -9.34
C LEU A 9 -1.75 1.42 -9.42
N GLY A 10 -2.29 1.36 -10.63
CA GLY A 10 -3.63 1.85 -10.94
C GLY A 10 -3.76 3.36 -11.14
N ALA A 11 -2.66 4.12 -11.04
CA ALA A 11 -2.67 5.54 -11.38
C ALA A 11 -2.74 5.76 -12.91
N THR A 12 -3.54 6.72 -13.31
CA THR A 12 -3.72 7.11 -14.72
C THR A 12 -2.84 8.30 -15.12
N SER A 13 -2.17 8.92 -14.16
CA SER A 13 -1.23 10.04 -14.34
C SER A 13 -0.01 9.89 -13.44
N ALA A 14 1.11 10.51 -13.84
CA ALA A 14 2.29 10.70 -12.98
C ALA A 14 2.45 12.16 -12.55
N THR A 15 1.56 13.06 -12.99
CA THR A 15 1.65 14.49 -12.76
C THR A 15 1.33 14.84 -11.30
N PRO A 16 2.22 15.57 -10.61
CA PRO A 16 1.96 16.06 -9.25
C PRO A 16 0.65 16.87 -9.19
N GLY A 17 -0.13 16.64 -8.14
CA GLY A 17 -1.37 17.37 -7.90
C GLY A 17 -2.61 16.85 -8.65
N GLU A 18 -2.47 15.88 -9.55
CA GLU A 18 -3.60 15.28 -10.23
C GLU A 18 -4.22 14.13 -9.41
N VAL A 19 -5.56 14.04 -9.40
CA VAL A 19 -6.28 12.92 -8.79
C VAL A 19 -5.87 11.59 -9.41
N GLY A 20 -5.64 11.57 -10.72
CA GLY A 20 -5.19 10.38 -11.45
C GLY A 20 -3.84 9.83 -10.98
N ALA A 21 -3.03 10.61 -10.24
CA ALA A 21 -1.75 10.17 -9.71
C ALA A 21 -1.87 9.37 -8.40
N LEU A 22 -3.01 9.39 -7.72
CA LEU A 22 -3.19 8.75 -6.41
C LEU A 22 -3.09 7.22 -6.50
N GLY A 23 -3.60 6.63 -7.58
CA GLY A 23 -3.63 5.19 -7.77
C GLY A 23 -4.69 4.48 -6.92
N LEU A 24 -4.50 3.18 -6.75
CA LEU A 24 -5.41 2.30 -6.04
C LEU A 24 -4.78 1.79 -4.75
N PHE A 25 -5.60 1.23 -3.87
CA PHE A 25 -5.16 0.62 -2.62
C PHE A 25 -5.27 -0.90 -2.69
N TYR A 26 -4.40 -1.58 -1.93
CA TYR A 26 -4.32 -3.04 -1.86
C TYR A 26 -4.20 -3.48 -0.42
N GLN A 27 -4.95 -4.49 -0.01
CA GLN A 27 -4.66 -5.22 1.23
C GLN A 27 -3.42 -6.10 1.01
N TRP A 28 -2.53 -6.16 1.98
CA TRP A 28 -1.26 -6.87 1.83
C TRP A 28 -1.46 -8.35 1.50
N GLY A 29 -0.87 -8.80 0.41
CA GLY A 29 -1.02 -10.18 -0.05
C GLY A 29 -2.24 -10.44 -0.94
N ARG A 30 -3.05 -9.41 -1.27
CA ARG A 30 -4.14 -9.51 -2.26
C ARG A 30 -3.75 -8.88 -3.58
N LYS A 31 -4.28 -9.46 -4.65
CA LYS A 31 -4.09 -8.96 -6.03
C LYS A 31 -5.06 -7.85 -6.40
N ASP A 32 -6.26 -7.89 -5.85
CA ASP A 32 -7.35 -7.04 -6.26
C ASP A 32 -7.31 -5.67 -5.60
N PRO A 33 -7.53 -4.60 -6.38
CA PRO A 33 -7.47 -3.23 -5.89
C PRO A 33 -8.77 -2.74 -5.25
N PHE A 34 -8.61 -1.73 -4.40
CA PHE A 34 -9.69 -0.90 -3.88
C PHE A 34 -9.51 0.54 -4.35
N LEU A 35 -10.63 1.24 -4.57
CA LEU A 35 -10.60 2.65 -4.94
C LEU A 35 -10.08 3.51 -3.78
N GLY A 36 -9.37 4.57 -4.16
CA GLY A 36 -8.86 5.57 -3.24
C GLY A 36 -9.69 6.85 -3.21
N SER A 37 -9.02 7.95 -2.89
CA SER A 37 -9.62 9.28 -2.88
C SER A 37 -10.03 9.73 -4.28
N SER A 38 -11.10 10.50 -4.34
CA SER A 38 -11.55 11.22 -5.54
C SER A 38 -11.06 12.67 -5.60
N ALA A 39 -10.20 13.07 -4.65
CA ALA A 39 -9.58 14.40 -4.61
C ALA A 39 -8.18 14.34 -3.99
N ILE A 40 -7.30 15.25 -4.40
CA ILE A 40 -5.92 15.34 -3.89
C ILE A 40 -5.82 15.99 -2.53
N SER A 41 -6.82 16.76 -2.13
CA SER A 41 -6.87 17.49 -0.87
C SER A 41 -8.14 17.17 -0.11
N GLY A 42 -8.11 17.35 1.17
CA GLY A 42 -9.22 17.07 2.04
C GLY A 42 -9.02 15.81 2.85
N TYR A 43 -9.09 15.99 4.14
CA TYR A 43 -8.97 14.92 5.11
C TYR A 43 -10.22 14.04 5.05
N ASN A 44 -10.05 12.73 4.90
CA ASN A 44 -11.17 11.79 4.80
C ASN A 44 -12.16 12.11 3.66
N VAL A 45 -11.67 12.58 2.52
CA VAL A 45 -12.52 12.84 1.36
C VAL A 45 -13.21 11.56 0.94
N ALA A 46 -14.48 11.69 0.61
CA ALA A 46 -15.28 10.57 0.12
C ALA A 46 -14.58 9.88 -1.05
N LYS A 47 -14.54 8.58 -0.99
CA LYS A 47 -14.13 7.71 -2.10
C LYS A 47 -15.00 8.04 -3.30
N SER A 48 -14.65 7.58 -4.45
CA SER A 48 -15.41 7.79 -5.68
C SER A 48 -16.92 7.52 -5.50
N THR A 49 -17.72 7.95 -6.45
CA THR A 49 -19.16 7.69 -6.52
C THR A 49 -19.53 6.20 -6.69
N ILE A 50 -18.54 5.33 -6.89
CA ILE A 50 -18.79 3.88 -6.95
C ILE A 50 -19.08 3.37 -5.54
N THR A 51 -20.25 2.80 -5.37
CA THR A 51 -20.60 2.08 -4.14
C THR A 51 -19.91 0.72 -4.17
N TRP A 52 -18.99 0.47 -3.25
CA TRP A 52 -18.40 -0.83 -3.07
C TRP A 52 -19.44 -1.80 -2.49
N PRO A 53 -19.48 -3.06 -2.96
CA PRO A 53 -20.22 -4.09 -2.26
C PRO A 53 -19.57 -4.31 -0.90
N GLY A 54 -20.05 -3.81 0.11
CA GLY A 54 -19.75 -3.92 1.54
C GLY A 54 -18.38 -4.41 1.99
N LYS A 55 -18.16 -4.39 3.27
CA LYS A 55 -17.07 -5.09 3.94
C LYS A 55 -17.59 -6.33 4.65
N VAL A 56 -16.75 -7.33 4.84
CA VAL A 56 -16.98 -8.48 5.70
C VAL A 56 -15.90 -8.55 6.78
N GLU A 57 -16.23 -9.13 7.92
CA GLU A 57 -15.25 -9.38 8.96
C GLU A 57 -14.46 -10.66 8.64
N SER A 58 -13.17 -10.67 8.91
CA SER A 58 -12.29 -11.83 8.74
C SER A 58 -12.72 -12.98 9.65
N SER A 59 -12.90 -14.14 9.07
CA SER A 59 -13.26 -15.38 9.75
C SER A 59 -12.68 -16.59 9.02
N ALA A 60 -12.91 -17.79 9.53
CA ALA A 60 -12.51 -19.02 8.86
C ALA A 60 -13.12 -19.18 7.44
N GLU A 61 -14.26 -18.55 7.19
CA GLU A 61 -14.92 -18.56 5.87
C GLU A 61 -14.48 -17.38 4.98
N THR A 62 -14.44 -16.18 5.52
CA THR A 62 -14.26 -14.94 4.76
C THR A 62 -12.81 -14.47 4.71
N GLY A 63 -11.98 -14.82 5.70
CA GLY A 63 -10.56 -14.48 5.77
C GLY A 63 -9.67 -15.45 5.00
N THR A 64 -10.10 -15.95 3.86
CA THR A 64 -9.37 -16.96 3.06
C THR A 64 -8.99 -16.42 1.68
N ILE A 65 -7.93 -16.98 1.09
CA ILE A 65 -7.54 -16.66 -0.28
C ILE A 65 -8.67 -17.00 -1.25
N ALA A 66 -9.34 -18.13 -1.07
CA ALA A 66 -10.44 -18.56 -1.91
C ALA A 66 -11.61 -17.55 -1.89
N TYR A 67 -11.95 -17.05 -0.69
CA TYR A 67 -12.97 -16.01 -0.57
C TYR A 67 -12.53 -14.71 -1.23
N ALA A 68 -11.29 -14.26 -0.97
CA ALA A 68 -10.75 -13.04 -1.55
C ALA A 68 -10.76 -13.06 -3.08
N VAL A 69 -10.39 -14.18 -3.71
CA VAL A 69 -10.38 -14.37 -5.17
C VAL A 69 -11.79 -14.35 -5.77
N THR A 70 -12.77 -14.94 -5.08
CA THR A 70 -14.17 -14.97 -5.55
C THR A 70 -14.94 -13.68 -5.23
N HIS A 71 -14.42 -12.85 -4.33
CA HIS A 71 -15.01 -11.56 -3.91
C HIS A 71 -13.98 -10.42 -4.02
N PRO A 72 -13.47 -10.14 -5.23
CA PRO A 72 -12.33 -9.23 -5.43
C PRO A 72 -12.58 -7.80 -4.95
N THR A 73 -13.83 -7.35 -4.98
CA THR A 73 -14.22 -5.99 -4.57
C THR A 73 -14.66 -5.89 -3.10
N THR A 74 -14.70 -6.99 -2.35
CA THR A 74 -15.08 -7.00 -0.94
C THR A 74 -13.87 -6.75 -0.06
N PHE A 75 -13.91 -5.71 0.77
CA PHE A 75 -12.87 -5.45 1.77
C PHE A 75 -13.07 -6.42 2.94
N ILE A 76 -12.02 -7.15 3.31
CA ILE A 76 -12.06 -8.07 4.44
C ILE A 76 -11.49 -7.32 5.64
N SER A 77 -12.38 -6.84 6.53
CA SER A 77 -12.01 -6.10 7.74
C SER A 77 -11.54 -7.03 8.85
N ASN A 78 -10.80 -6.49 9.79
CA ASN A 78 -10.45 -7.17 11.02
C ASN A 78 -10.30 -6.12 12.12
N ALA A 79 -11.26 -6.07 13.04
CA ALA A 79 -11.33 -5.11 14.13
C ALA A 79 -10.58 -5.57 15.39
N ASP A 80 -9.92 -6.73 15.37
CA ASP A 80 -9.19 -7.23 16.52
C ASP A 80 -8.13 -6.21 16.99
N GLU A 81 -8.21 -5.77 18.24
CA GLU A 81 -7.38 -4.70 18.77
C GLU A 81 -5.94 -5.15 19.09
N TYR A 82 -5.69 -6.43 19.24
CA TYR A 82 -4.52 -6.82 20.03
C TYR A 82 -3.31 -7.39 19.31
N SER A 83 -3.37 -7.94 18.13
CA SER A 83 -2.13 -8.39 17.49
C SER A 83 -2.25 -8.88 16.06
N ASN A 84 -3.41 -9.31 15.61
CA ASN A 84 -3.54 -10.05 14.37
C ASN A 84 -4.49 -9.33 13.39
N ARG A 85 -4.30 -8.04 13.16
CA ARG A 85 -5.05 -7.28 12.16
C ARG A 85 -4.59 -7.63 10.75
N ASP A 86 -4.68 -8.92 10.44
CA ASP A 86 -4.58 -9.42 9.08
C ASP A 86 -6.00 -9.69 8.54
N TRP A 87 -6.21 -9.44 7.27
CA TRP A 87 -7.44 -9.86 6.61
C TRP A 87 -7.49 -11.39 6.45
N TYR A 88 -6.30 -12.03 6.40
CA TYR A 88 -6.18 -13.48 6.29
C TYR A 88 -6.31 -14.12 7.68
N TYR A 89 -7.26 -15.05 7.80
CA TYR A 89 -7.58 -15.73 9.04
C TYR A 89 -6.79 -17.03 9.15
N THR A 90 -6.02 -17.19 10.21
CA THR A 90 -5.24 -18.41 10.49
C THR A 90 -5.86 -19.27 11.60
N GLY A 91 -6.83 -18.73 12.34
CA GLY A 91 -7.42 -19.41 13.48
C GLY A 91 -6.57 -19.41 14.76
N ASP A 92 -5.35 -18.97 14.65
CA ASP A 92 -4.37 -18.78 15.73
C ASP A 92 -3.61 -17.47 15.50
N ASN A 93 -2.62 -17.18 16.30
CA ASN A 93 -1.82 -15.96 16.15
C ASN A 93 -0.66 -16.10 15.14
N THR A 94 -0.69 -17.10 14.27
CA THR A 94 0.30 -17.24 13.20
C THR A 94 0.02 -16.29 12.06
N THR A 95 1.03 -16.02 11.25
CA THR A 95 0.93 -15.15 10.08
C THR A 95 1.47 -15.86 8.85
N ASP A 96 0.75 -15.76 7.74
CA ASP A 96 1.27 -16.17 6.44
C ASP A 96 2.08 -15.01 5.84
N ASN A 97 3.38 -15.21 5.69
CA ASN A 97 4.31 -14.23 5.20
C ASN A 97 4.62 -14.33 3.69
N THR A 98 4.00 -15.29 3.00
CA THR A 98 4.41 -15.65 1.63
C THR A 98 3.48 -15.15 0.55
N ARG A 99 2.36 -14.50 0.87
CA ARG A 99 1.28 -14.19 -0.08
C ARG A 99 1.69 -13.39 -1.32
N TRP A 100 2.61 -12.44 -1.22
CA TRP A 100 3.13 -11.71 -2.39
C TRP A 100 4.44 -12.28 -2.94
N THR A 101 5.07 -13.18 -2.20
CA THR A 101 6.32 -13.83 -2.58
C THR A 101 6.18 -15.35 -2.48
N GLU A 102 6.66 -16.10 -3.46
CA GLU A 102 6.74 -17.57 -3.40
C GLU A 102 8.03 -18.04 -2.74
N SER A 103 9.10 -17.27 -2.98
CA SER A 103 10.44 -17.51 -2.42
C SER A 103 11.20 -16.18 -2.41
N GLU A 104 12.42 -16.19 -1.91
CA GLU A 104 13.27 -15.01 -1.93
C GLU A 104 13.38 -14.43 -3.35
N ASN A 105 12.95 -13.18 -3.53
CA ASN A 105 12.91 -12.43 -4.78
C ASN A 105 11.95 -12.92 -5.88
N ALA A 106 11.14 -13.94 -5.65
CA ALA A 106 10.15 -14.39 -6.62
C ALA A 106 8.74 -13.93 -6.22
N LYS A 107 8.06 -13.24 -7.13
CA LYS A 107 6.66 -12.84 -6.90
C LYS A 107 5.72 -14.02 -7.02
N SER A 108 4.67 -14.03 -6.20
CA SER A 108 3.57 -15.00 -6.30
C SER A 108 2.53 -14.56 -7.34
N VAL A 109 1.57 -15.45 -7.62
CA VAL A 109 0.40 -15.13 -8.47
C VAL A 109 -0.51 -14.07 -7.86
N TYR A 110 -0.38 -13.80 -6.57
CA TYR A 110 -1.16 -12.80 -5.82
C TYR A 110 -0.51 -11.42 -5.80
N ASP A 111 0.73 -11.28 -6.27
CA ASP A 111 1.37 -9.98 -6.43
C ASP A 111 0.57 -9.15 -7.47
N PRO A 112 0.13 -7.92 -7.14
CA PRO A 112 -0.73 -7.13 -8.01
C PRO A 112 0.01 -6.51 -9.20
N CYS A 113 1.33 -6.47 -9.18
CA CYS A 113 2.13 -5.86 -10.23
C CYS A 113 2.04 -6.65 -11.55
N PRO A 114 2.11 -6.00 -12.71
CA PRO A 114 2.10 -6.69 -14.00
C PRO A 114 3.34 -7.57 -14.22
N ALA A 115 3.31 -8.41 -15.26
CA ALA A 115 4.43 -9.27 -15.62
C ALA A 115 5.72 -8.45 -15.82
N GLY A 116 6.86 -8.94 -15.32
CA GLY A 116 8.16 -8.27 -15.33
C GLY A 116 8.30 -7.18 -14.24
N TRP A 117 7.29 -7.02 -13.39
CA TRP A 117 7.27 -6.10 -12.25
C TRP A 117 6.75 -6.81 -11.01
N ARG A 118 7.21 -6.39 -9.84
CA ARG A 118 6.78 -6.93 -8.56
C ARG A 118 6.62 -5.83 -7.49
N VAL A 119 5.96 -6.17 -6.40
CA VAL A 119 5.99 -5.33 -5.19
C VAL A 119 7.42 -5.31 -4.65
N PRO A 120 8.00 -4.14 -4.35
CA PRO A 120 9.39 -4.04 -3.91
C PRO A 120 9.61 -4.61 -2.51
N ASP A 121 10.83 -5.05 -2.24
CA ASP A 121 11.26 -5.36 -0.88
C ASP A 121 11.44 -4.09 -0.05
N GLY A 122 11.22 -4.20 1.24
CA GLY A 122 11.40 -3.14 2.23
C GLY A 122 12.50 -3.47 3.23
N GLY A 123 12.66 -2.61 4.23
CA GLY A 123 13.68 -2.76 5.25
C GLY A 123 15.02 -2.17 4.84
N THR A 124 16.11 -2.63 5.48
CA THR A 124 17.45 -2.08 5.30
C THR A 124 17.99 -2.23 3.88
N ASP A 125 17.63 -3.30 3.20
CA ASP A 125 18.05 -3.62 1.83
C ASP A 125 16.99 -3.26 0.79
N GLY A 126 15.88 -2.69 1.23
CA GLY A 126 14.77 -2.29 0.38
C GLY A 126 15.13 -1.18 -0.61
N ILE A 127 14.40 -1.14 -1.73
CA ILE A 127 14.70 -0.23 -2.85
C ILE A 127 14.74 1.25 -2.44
N TRP A 128 13.87 1.69 -1.54
CA TRP A 128 13.85 3.09 -1.10
C TRP A 128 15.04 3.42 -0.19
N LYS A 129 15.48 2.47 0.65
CA LYS A 129 16.63 2.65 1.51
C LYS A 129 17.94 2.66 0.73
N THR A 130 18.06 1.73 -0.22
CA THR A 130 19.28 1.61 -1.07
C THR A 130 19.33 2.68 -2.17
N ALA A 131 18.19 3.28 -2.53
CA ALA A 131 18.16 4.39 -3.48
C ALA A 131 18.88 5.64 -2.97
N GLY A 132 19.02 5.80 -1.64
CA GLY A 132 19.73 6.93 -1.04
C GLY A 132 19.09 8.27 -1.35
N PHE A 133 17.77 8.34 -1.44
CA PHE A 133 17.05 9.57 -1.69
C PHE A 133 17.18 10.56 -0.53
N ASP A 134 17.33 11.83 -0.87
CA ASP A 134 17.17 12.92 0.08
C ASP A 134 15.75 12.94 0.66
N ASP A 135 15.61 13.43 1.89
CA ASP A 135 14.30 13.61 2.52
C ASP A 135 13.69 14.97 2.13
N PRO A 136 12.77 15.00 1.16
CA PRO A 136 12.25 16.25 0.62
C PRO A 136 11.20 16.87 1.52
N THR A 137 11.04 18.19 1.37
CA THR A 137 9.92 18.92 1.95
C THR A 137 8.59 18.46 1.34
N PHE A 138 7.55 18.41 2.15
CA PHE A 138 6.20 18.12 1.67
C PHE A 138 5.67 19.28 0.81
N ASP A 139 5.26 18.98 -0.41
CA ASP A 139 4.59 19.91 -1.29
C ASP A 139 3.11 20.02 -0.91
N ALA A 140 2.75 21.10 -0.24
CA ALA A 140 1.39 21.37 0.20
C ALA A 140 0.43 21.79 -0.93
N THR A 141 0.95 22.13 -2.09
CA THR A 141 0.15 22.48 -3.27
C THR A 141 -0.30 21.22 -4.00
N ASN A 142 0.63 20.32 -4.25
CA ASN A 142 0.39 19.07 -5.00
C ASN A 142 0.12 17.88 -4.08
N MET A 143 0.19 18.06 -2.76
CA MET A 143 -0.08 17.04 -1.76
C MET A 143 0.77 15.78 -1.93
N GLY A 144 2.09 15.92 -1.75
CA GLY A 144 3.02 14.79 -1.86
C GLY A 144 4.46 15.19 -1.65
N LYS A 145 5.38 14.31 -2.03
CA LYS A 145 6.83 14.55 -1.96
C LYS A 145 7.54 14.14 -3.27
N THR A 146 8.50 14.92 -3.72
CA THR A 146 9.44 14.53 -4.77
C THR A 146 10.75 14.11 -4.12
N PHE A 147 11.10 12.85 -4.25
CA PHE A 147 12.39 12.31 -3.81
C PHE A 147 13.41 12.46 -4.93
N SER A 148 14.62 12.85 -4.60
CA SER A 148 15.69 13.03 -5.57
C SER A 148 16.99 12.37 -5.12
N ASN A 149 17.72 11.83 -6.08
CA ASN A 149 19.11 11.40 -5.91
C ASN A 149 19.83 11.43 -7.26
N ASN A 150 20.97 12.10 -7.33
CA ASN A 150 21.84 12.18 -8.53
C ASN A 150 21.07 12.58 -9.80
N GLY A 151 20.14 13.52 -9.70
CA GLY A 151 19.34 14.02 -10.82
C GLY A 151 18.17 13.12 -11.24
N ILE A 152 17.92 12.05 -10.53
CA ILE A 152 16.72 11.24 -10.68
C ILE A 152 15.68 11.74 -9.68
N GLU A 153 14.50 12.06 -10.16
CA GLU A 153 13.38 12.51 -9.34
C GLU A 153 12.21 11.53 -9.45
N ILE A 154 11.53 11.31 -8.34
CA ILE A 154 10.34 10.48 -8.30
C ILE A 154 9.30 11.10 -7.37
N TRP A 155 8.11 11.37 -7.92
CA TRP A 155 6.98 11.92 -7.19
C TRP A 155 6.16 10.82 -6.50
N TYR A 156 5.80 11.08 -5.25
CA TYR A 156 4.88 10.25 -4.46
C TYR A 156 3.73 11.10 -3.94
N PRO A 157 2.47 10.84 -4.37
CA PRO A 157 1.30 11.54 -3.86
C PRO A 157 0.99 11.10 -2.42
N ALA A 158 0.46 12.01 -1.61
CA ALA A 158 -0.10 11.70 -0.30
C ALA A 158 -1.51 11.09 -0.46
N ALA A 159 -1.58 9.88 -0.98
CA ALA A 159 -2.83 9.21 -1.32
C ALA A 159 -3.69 8.82 -0.09
N GLY A 160 -3.10 8.85 1.12
CA GLY A 160 -3.75 8.31 2.31
C GLY A 160 -3.74 6.79 2.35
N TYR A 161 -4.73 6.20 3.00
CA TYR A 161 -4.90 4.75 3.12
C TYR A 161 -6.35 4.39 3.46
N LEU A 162 -6.72 3.13 3.23
CA LEU A 162 -7.93 2.53 3.78
C LEU A 162 -7.61 1.90 5.14
N ALA A 163 -8.31 2.34 6.18
CA ALA A 163 -8.18 1.79 7.52
C ALA A 163 -8.78 0.36 7.60
N TYR A 164 -8.60 -0.31 8.71
CA TYR A 164 -9.07 -1.68 8.94
C TYR A 164 -10.60 -1.86 8.78
N ASP A 165 -11.34 -0.78 8.89
CA ASP A 165 -12.79 -0.72 8.75
C ASP A 165 -13.24 -0.25 7.35
N ASN A 166 -12.31 -0.18 6.39
CA ASN A 166 -12.55 0.32 5.03
C ASN A 166 -12.88 1.82 4.95
N VAL A 167 -12.43 2.62 5.91
CA VAL A 167 -12.58 4.08 5.88
C VAL A 167 -11.34 4.71 5.28
N LEU A 168 -11.51 5.59 4.28
CA LEU A 168 -10.41 6.38 3.72
C LEU A 168 -9.92 7.39 4.76
N SER A 169 -8.63 7.40 4.99
CA SER A 169 -7.97 8.24 5.98
C SER A 169 -6.73 8.94 5.40
N ASN A 170 -6.45 10.13 5.89
CA ASN A 170 -5.23 10.90 5.61
C ASN A 170 -4.94 11.24 4.13
N ALA A 171 -5.94 11.20 3.25
CA ALA A 171 -5.78 11.68 1.88
C ALA A 171 -5.34 13.16 1.87
N GLY A 172 -4.32 13.47 1.06
CA GLY A 172 -3.69 14.79 1.04
C GLY A 172 -2.73 15.08 2.20
N LYS A 173 -2.50 14.14 3.11
CA LYS A 173 -1.62 14.33 4.27
C LYS A 173 -0.50 13.30 4.39
N SER A 174 -0.74 12.06 4.00
CA SER A 174 0.27 11.00 4.13
C SER A 174 0.23 10.02 2.97
N LEU A 175 1.35 9.35 2.76
CA LEU A 175 1.46 8.14 1.95
C LEU A 175 1.73 6.95 2.88
N TYR A 176 1.10 5.84 2.53
CA TYR A 176 1.47 4.48 2.93
C TYR A 176 1.60 3.66 1.65
N CYS A 177 2.79 3.13 1.40
CA CYS A 177 3.06 2.33 0.20
C CYS A 177 3.69 1.01 0.60
N TRP A 178 3.01 -0.09 0.31
CA TRP A 178 3.42 -1.43 0.72
C TRP A 178 4.75 -1.86 0.10
N THR A 179 5.48 -2.67 0.88
CA THR A 179 6.50 -3.58 0.38
C THR A 179 6.01 -5.02 0.47
N ALA A 180 6.68 -5.95 -0.20
CA ALA A 180 6.43 -7.37 -0.06
C ALA A 180 6.98 -7.96 1.25
N THR A 181 7.81 -7.21 1.98
CA THR A 181 8.51 -7.68 3.18
C THR A 181 7.58 -7.66 4.39
N PRO A 182 7.33 -8.82 5.02
CA PRO A 182 6.58 -8.88 6.25
C PRO A 182 7.39 -8.25 7.40
N TRP A 183 6.68 -7.75 8.42
CA TRP A 183 7.30 -7.43 9.69
C TRP A 183 7.37 -8.71 10.54
N PRO A 184 8.53 -9.01 11.16
CA PRO A 184 8.69 -10.26 11.90
C PRO A 184 7.62 -10.49 12.97
N ASP A 185 7.16 -11.72 13.06
CA ASP A 185 6.28 -12.24 14.13
C ASP A 185 5.00 -11.42 14.38
N SER A 186 4.43 -10.85 13.32
CA SER A 186 3.19 -10.06 13.47
C SER A 186 2.38 -9.96 12.18
N ALA A 187 1.11 -9.61 12.32
CA ALA A 187 0.19 -9.30 11.21
C ALA A 187 0.46 -7.95 10.54
N LYS A 188 1.74 -7.57 10.44
CA LYS A 188 2.20 -6.32 9.87
C LYS A 188 3.13 -6.57 8.68
N ALA A 189 3.27 -5.56 7.85
CA ALA A 189 4.28 -5.55 6.78
C ALA A 189 4.94 -4.17 6.69
N ILE A 190 6.17 -4.17 6.18
CA ILE A 190 6.94 -2.94 5.99
C ILE A 190 6.29 -2.10 4.89
N ASN A 191 6.29 -0.80 5.07
CA ASN A 191 5.85 0.16 4.07
C ASN A 191 6.76 1.39 4.03
N LEU A 192 6.80 2.05 2.88
CA LEU A 192 7.27 3.41 2.78
C LEU A 192 6.21 4.34 3.36
N TYR A 193 6.59 5.21 4.25
CA TYR A 193 5.70 6.15 4.91
C TYR A 193 6.25 7.56 4.94
N PHE A 194 5.41 8.53 4.64
CA PHE A 194 5.63 9.92 5.01
C PHE A 194 4.30 10.62 5.36
N LYS A 195 4.40 11.74 6.03
CA LYS A 195 3.27 12.65 6.30
C LYS A 195 3.66 14.11 6.11
N SER A 196 2.65 14.97 5.93
CA SER A 196 2.83 16.42 6.01
C SER A 196 3.38 16.81 7.38
N GLY A 197 4.37 17.69 7.42
CA GLY A 197 5.02 18.12 8.65
C GLY A 197 6.09 17.18 9.20
N SER A 198 6.32 16.01 8.59
CA SER A 198 7.50 15.18 8.83
C SER A 198 8.50 15.36 7.71
N GLN A 199 9.77 15.47 8.05
CA GLN A 199 10.86 15.56 7.08
C GLN A 199 11.62 14.23 6.95
N ASN A 200 11.20 13.18 7.62
CA ASN A 200 11.89 11.90 7.58
C ASN A 200 11.18 10.92 6.64
N LEU A 201 11.95 10.33 5.74
CA LEU A 201 11.54 9.16 4.97
C LEU A 201 11.61 7.96 5.92
N GLU A 202 10.50 7.63 6.55
CA GLU A 202 10.45 6.49 7.46
C GLU A 202 10.01 5.23 6.70
N THR A 203 10.81 4.17 6.79
CA THR A 203 10.32 2.83 6.59
C THR A 203 9.56 2.45 7.86
N ASN A 204 8.27 2.26 7.72
CA ASN A 204 7.37 1.96 8.82
C ASN A 204 6.73 0.59 8.59
N TYR A 205 5.88 0.17 9.49
CA TYR A 205 5.06 -1.03 9.32
C TYR A 205 3.57 -0.67 9.43
N GLY A 206 2.75 -1.41 8.71
CA GLY A 206 1.29 -1.26 8.76
C GLY A 206 0.61 -2.60 8.96
N MET A 207 -0.61 -2.56 9.51
CA MET A 207 -1.44 -3.74 9.67
C MET A 207 -1.90 -4.24 8.30
N ARG A 208 -1.76 -5.54 8.02
CA ARG A 208 -2.04 -6.14 6.70
C ARG A 208 -3.49 -6.05 6.26
N VAL A 209 -4.40 -5.83 7.19
CA VAL A 209 -5.81 -5.54 6.91
C VAL A 209 -6.00 -4.20 6.21
N GLY A 210 -5.11 -3.23 6.41
CA GLY A 210 -5.20 -1.91 5.78
C GLY A 210 -5.02 -1.97 4.26
N GLY A 211 -5.67 -1.07 3.56
CA GLY A 211 -5.47 -0.87 2.12
C GLY A 211 -4.48 0.27 1.87
N PHE A 212 -3.29 -0.03 1.35
CA PHE A 212 -2.25 0.96 1.06
C PHE A 212 -1.91 0.97 -0.43
N SER A 213 -1.27 2.03 -0.88
CA SER A 213 -0.73 2.11 -2.24
C SER A 213 0.31 1.02 -2.49
N VAL A 214 0.51 0.70 -3.76
CA VAL A 214 1.62 -0.13 -4.26
C VAL A 214 2.32 0.65 -5.36
N ARG A 215 3.65 0.58 -5.41
CA ARG A 215 4.44 1.05 -6.55
C ARG A 215 5.43 -0.04 -6.93
N CYS A 216 5.27 -0.58 -8.13
CA CYS A 216 6.03 -1.75 -8.56
C CYS A 216 7.48 -1.39 -8.91
N CYS A 217 8.38 -2.34 -8.67
CA CYS A 217 9.74 -2.32 -9.19
C CYS A 217 9.93 -3.42 -10.23
N LYS A 218 10.92 -3.26 -11.11
CA LYS A 218 11.27 -4.27 -12.11
C LYS A 218 11.85 -5.51 -11.41
N GLU A 219 11.46 -6.69 -11.90
CA GLU A 219 12.07 -7.98 -11.55
C GLU A 219 13.53 -8.08 -11.98
#